data_e0ed1301a62b9c0865e8e2ed6c1f0745
#
_entry.id   e0ed1301a62b9c0865e8e2ed6c1f0745
#
_cell.length_a   1.000
_cell.length_b   1.000
_cell.length_c   1.000
_cell.angle_alpha   90.00
_cell.angle_beta   90.00
_cell.angle_gamma   90.00
#
_symmetry.space_group_name_H-M   'P 1'
#
loop_
_entity.id
_entity.type
_entity.pdbx_description
1 polymer ?
#
loop_
_entity_poly.entity_id
_entity_poly.type
_entity_poly.pdbx_seq_one_letter_code
_entity_poly.pdbx_strand_id
1 'polypeptide(L)'
;KSRFETIAISLCAEDNSRLRGRMLKAFDHFIDVRGKPSLEIAQIMRSMEVDIAVDLGGYTSDTRTEVFAYRPAPVQVNYLGYPGTMGADYYDYILADKQVIPPEQQRFYSERVAYLPDAYLPTDRSVQISPHTPTRAECGLPESGFVFCSFSHDYKISPPLFDIWMRLLVQVPGSVLWLMARGELAQNNLRKEAAARGVDPARLVFAGRVPAVEDHLARYRQADLF
;
A
#
# COMPACT_ATOMS: atom_id res chain seq x y z
N LYS A 1 -13.07 1.54 20.77
CA LYS A 1 -12.55 2.06 22.04
C LYS A 1 -13.32 1.54 23.29
N SER A 2 -14.63 1.30 23.24
CA SER A 2 -15.38 0.82 24.44
C SER A 2 -15.05 -0.63 24.85
N ARG A 3 -14.38 -1.42 24.02
CA ARG A 3 -14.08 -2.84 24.28
C ARG A 3 -12.59 -3.14 24.40
N PHE A 4 -11.75 -2.26 23.90
CA PHE A 4 -10.31 -2.46 23.84
C PHE A 4 -9.60 -1.16 24.20
N GLU A 5 -8.51 -1.26 24.95
CA GLU A 5 -7.50 -0.23 25.07
C GLU A 5 -6.51 -0.39 23.92
N THR A 6 -6.16 0.73 23.27
CA THR A 6 -5.34 0.74 22.07
C THR A 6 -4.03 1.47 22.29
N ILE A 7 -2.92 0.80 22.00
CA ILE A 7 -1.58 1.29 22.23
C ILE A 7 -0.84 1.35 20.90
N ALA A 8 -0.36 2.53 20.52
CA ALA A 8 0.52 2.71 19.37
C ALA A 8 1.98 2.73 19.83
N ILE A 9 2.79 1.85 19.27
CA ILE A 9 4.26 1.83 19.43
C ILE A 9 4.86 2.44 18.16
N SER A 10 5.32 3.69 18.25
CA SER A 10 5.82 4.43 17.09
C SER A 10 7.32 4.23 16.89
N LEU A 11 7.68 3.63 15.76
CA LEU A 11 9.06 3.43 15.31
C LEU A 11 9.55 4.58 14.40
N CYS A 12 8.62 5.30 13.77
CA CYS A 12 8.91 6.30 12.75
C CYS A 12 9.31 7.66 13.34
N ALA A 13 10.11 8.41 12.57
CA ALA A 13 10.41 9.80 12.90
C ALA A 13 9.15 10.67 12.92
N GLU A 14 9.19 11.72 13.74
CA GLU A 14 8.14 12.72 13.74
C GLU A 14 8.20 13.53 12.44
N ASP A 15 7.07 13.61 11.75
CA ASP A 15 6.96 14.28 10.46
C ASP A 15 6.02 15.50 10.50
N ASN A 16 5.42 15.80 11.67
CA ASN A 16 4.43 16.87 11.86
C ASN A 16 3.25 16.80 10.86
N SER A 17 2.99 15.62 10.27
CA SER A 17 1.93 15.46 9.29
C SER A 17 0.55 15.49 9.94
N ARG A 18 -0.46 15.90 9.14
CA ARG A 18 -1.87 15.81 9.54
C ARG A 18 -2.26 14.37 9.92
N LEU A 19 -1.67 13.37 9.23
CA LEU A 19 -1.92 11.96 9.51
C LEU A 19 -1.39 11.58 10.90
N ARG A 20 -0.16 11.97 11.25
CA ARG A 20 0.39 11.73 12.58
C ARG A 20 -0.45 12.37 13.68
N GLY A 21 -0.92 13.61 13.44
CA GLY A 21 -1.85 14.28 14.39
C GLY A 21 -3.17 13.54 14.58
N ARG A 22 -3.67 12.85 13.55
CA ARG A 22 -4.85 11.96 13.66
C ARG A 22 -4.53 10.68 14.42
N MET A 23 -3.37 10.08 14.19
CA MET A 23 -2.94 8.86 14.89
C MET A 23 -2.77 9.11 16.39
N LEU A 24 -2.13 10.20 16.79
CA LEU A 24 -2.00 10.59 18.20
C LEU A 24 -3.36 10.68 18.92
N LYS A 25 -4.42 11.05 18.22
CA LYS A 25 -5.79 11.13 18.77
C LYS A 25 -6.57 9.82 18.66
N ALA A 26 -6.14 8.92 17.80
CA ALA A 26 -6.85 7.68 17.52
C ALA A 26 -6.61 6.60 18.58
N PHE A 27 -5.42 6.55 19.15
CA PHE A 27 -5.02 5.59 20.17
C PHE A 27 -5.28 6.14 21.58
N ASP A 28 -5.41 5.25 22.54
CA ASP A 28 -5.50 5.60 23.97
C ASP A 28 -4.11 5.93 24.51
N HIS A 29 -3.09 5.21 24.07
CA HIS A 29 -1.70 5.49 24.35
C HIS A 29 -0.89 5.56 23.06
N PHE A 30 0.04 6.51 23.00
CA PHE A 30 0.96 6.66 21.88
C PHE A 30 2.38 6.81 22.41
N ILE A 31 3.22 5.80 22.19
CA ILE A 31 4.56 5.69 22.75
C ILE A 31 5.60 5.78 21.64
N ASP A 32 6.43 6.79 21.71
CA ASP A 32 7.57 6.94 20.80
C ASP A 32 8.74 6.10 21.34
N VAL A 33 9.15 5.11 20.58
CA VAL A 33 10.24 4.20 20.92
C VAL A 33 11.44 4.31 19.99
N ARG A 34 11.51 5.39 19.21
CA ARG A 34 12.65 5.65 18.32
C ARG A 34 13.96 5.60 19.10
N GLY A 35 14.96 4.94 18.53
CA GLY A 35 16.29 4.81 19.13
C GLY A 35 16.37 3.86 20.31
N LYS A 36 15.26 3.28 20.78
CA LYS A 36 15.28 2.25 21.83
C LYS A 36 15.68 0.89 21.24
N PRO A 37 16.50 0.10 21.97
CA PRO A 37 16.79 -1.29 21.60
C PRO A 37 15.51 -2.14 21.56
N SER A 38 15.47 -3.17 20.72
CA SER A 38 14.31 -4.05 20.56
C SER A 38 13.89 -4.74 21.86
N LEU A 39 14.85 -5.12 22.71
CA LEU A 39 14.58 -5.68 24.04
C LEU A 39 13.84 -4.66 24.92
N GLU A 40 14.27 -3.39 24.94
CA GLU A 40 13.62 -2.34 25.74
C GLU A 40 12.18 -2.10 25.26
N ILE A 41 11.96 -2.10 23.95
CA ILE A 41 10.60 -1.99 23.37
C ILE A 41 9.72 -3.15 23.84
N ALA A 42 10.23 -4.38 23.76
CA ALA A 42 9.51 -5.56 24.24
C ALA A 42 9.20 -5.49 25.75
N GLN A 43 10.12 -4.96 26.57
CA GLN A 43 9.90 -4.75 28.00
C GLN A 43 8.82 -3.69 28.27
N ILE A 44 8.80 -2.59 27.51
CA ILE A 44 7.75 -1.58 27.59
C ILE A 44 6.39 -2.23 27.31
N MET A 45 6.26 -2.99 26.21
CA MET A 45 5.01 -3.65 25.85
C MET A 45 4.55 -4.64 26.95
N ARG A 46 5.47 -5.39 27.54
CA ARG A 46 5.17 -6.29 28.69
C ARG A 46 4.70 -5.51 29.92
N SER A 47 5.37 -4.40 30.26
CA SER A 47 4.98 -3.59 31.42
C SER A 47 3.59 -2.93 31.27
N MET A 48 3.12 -2.81 30.05
CA MET A 48 1.77 -2.34 29.72
C MET A 48 0.75 -3.47 29.62
N GLU A 49 1.16 -4.71 29.89
CA GLU A 49 0.29 -5.90 29.85
C GLU A 49 -0.45 -6.07 28.52
N VAL A 50 0.26 -5.83 27.40
CA VAL A 50 -0.32 -5.94 26.04
C VAL A 50 -0.76 -7.39 25.79
N ASP A 51 -2.06 -7.62 25.58
CA ASP A 51 -2.61 -8.94 25.28
C ASP A 51 -2.33 -9.37 23.84
N ILE A 52 -2.47 -8.44 22.88
CA ILE A 52 -2.31 -8.70 21.45
C ILE A 52 -1.35 -7.65 20.86
N ALA A 53 -0.21 -8.12 20.38
CA ALA A 53 0.73 -7.29 19.63
C ALA A 53 0.55 -7.48 18.14
N VAL A 54 0.34 -6.38 17.41
CA VAL A 54 0.15 -6.40 15.96
C VAL A 54 1.34 -5.75 15.27
N ASP A 55 2.06 -6.54 14.47
CA ASP A 55 3.11 -6.05 13.57
C ASP A 55 2.46 -5.54 12.28
N LEU A 56 2.49 -4.22 12.09
CA LEU A 56 1.94 -3.59 10.88
C LEU A 56 2.96 -3.49 9.74
N GLY A 57 4.19 -3.86 9.96
CA GLY A 57 5.28 -3.74 8.99
C GLY A 57 5.71 -5.06 8.38
N GLY A 58 5.93 -6.08 9.21
CA GLY A 58 6.52 -7.34 8.77
C GLY A 58 7.90 -7.13 8.14
N TYR A 59 8.22 -7.82 7.06
CA TYR A 59 9.49 -7.67 6.32
C TYR A 59 9.46 -6.52 5.32
N THR A 60 9.13 -5.31 5.78
CA THR A 60 9.25 -4.07 4.99
C THR A 60 10.35 -3.16 5.53
N SER A 61 10.56 -1.99 4.91
CA SER A 61 11.59 -1.04 5.35
C SER A 61 11.30 -0.49 6.74
N ASP A 62 12.35 -0.25 7.51
CA ASP A 62 12.32 0.43 8.82
C ASP A 62 11.49 -0.29 9.90
N THR A 63 11.27 -1.59 9.74
CA THR A 63 10.55 -2.41 10.73
C THR A 63 11.48 -3.00 11.78
N ARG A 64 10.91 -3.46 12.88
CA ARG A 64 11.61 -4.00 14.04
C ARG A 64 11.00 -5.35 14.42
N THR A 65 10.99 -6.32 13.47
CA THR A 65 10.42 -7.66 13.67
C THR A 65 11.08 -8.43 14.83
N GLU A 66 12.34 -8.12 15.15
CA GLU A 66 13.06 -8.70 16.28
C GLU A 66 12.44 -8.38 17.65
N VAL A 67 11.59 -7.34 17.77
CA VAL A 67 10.83 -7.06 18.99
C VAL A 67 9.91 -8.23 19.33
N PHE A 68 9.30 -8.84 18.31
CA PHE A 68 8.37 -9.96 18.46
C PHE A 68 9.07 -11.26 18.87
N ALA A 69 10.37 -11.43 18.55
CA ALA A 69 11.15 -12.57 19.00
C ALA A 69 11.29 -12.64 20.54
N TYR A 70 11.17 -11.50 21.22
CA TYR A 70 11.13 -11.46 22.70
C TYR A 70 9.76 -11.81 23.29
N ARG A 71 8.77 -12.13 22.47
CA ARG A 71 7.39 -12.45 22.91
C ARG A 71 6.81 -11.42 23.87
N PRO A 72 6.68 -10.12 23.47
CA PRO A 72 6.18 -9.08 24.36
C PRO A 72 4.70 -9.22 24.71
N ALA A 73 3.93 -10.01 23.97
CA ALA A 73 2.51 -10.27 24.22
C ALA A 73 2.18 -11.77 24.07
N PRO A 74 1.12 -12.25 24.74
CA PRO A 74 0.63 -13.63 24.61
C PRO A 74 0.23 -14.00 23.18
N VAL A 75 -0.35 -13.05 22.44
CA VAL A 75 -0.75 -13.22 21.04
C VAL A 75 -0.01 -12.21 20.16
N GLN A 76 0.62 -12.71 19.11
CA GLN A 76 1.38 -11.90 18.16
C GLN A 76 0.89 -12.11 16.74
N VAL A 77 0.61 -11.00 16.04
CA VAL A 77 -0.12 -11.00 14.78
C VAL A 77 0.63 -10.20 13.74
N ASN A 78 0.84 -10.79 12.56
CA ASN A 78 1.28 -10.04 11.36
C ASN A 78 0.06 -9.47 10.63
N TYR A 79 0.11 -8.20 10.23
CA TYR A 79 -0.98 -7.57 9.49
C TYR A 79 -0.49 -6.42 8.61
N LEU A 80 -1.10 -6.26 7.47
CA LEU A 80 -1.15 -5.11 6.58
C LEU A 80 0.10 -4.89 5.72
N GLY A 81 1.27 -4.59 6.28
CA GLY A 81 2.43 -4.16 5.51
C GLY A 81 3.08 -5.27 4.69
N TYR A 82 3.06 -6.49 5.21
CA TYR A 82 3.65 -7.67 4.58
C TYR A 82 2.68 -8.86 4.63
N PRO A 83 2.01 -9.18 3.52
CA PRO A 83 1.02 -10.28 3.49
C PRO A 83 1.65 -11.67 3.32
N GLY A 84 2.97 -11.79 3.35
CA GLY A 84 3.68 -13.07 3.34
C GLY A 84 3.84 -13.66 4.73
N THR A 85 4.19 -14.97 4.81
CA THR A 85 4.55 -15.59 6.09
C THR A 85 5.81 -14.96 6.67
N MET A 86 5.82 -14.75 7.96
CA MET A 86 7.02 -14.33 8.70
C MET A 86 8.01 -15.49 8.89
N GLY A 87 7.55 -16.75 8.73
CA GLY A 87 8.38 -17.94 8.84
C GLY A 87 9.00 -18.13 10.22
N ALA A 88 8.36 -17.59 11.26
CA ALA A 88 8.86 -17.55 12.62
C ALA A 88 7.78 -18.02 13.61
N ASP A 89 8.15 -18.86 14.55
CA ASP A 89 7.26 -19.50 15.54
C ASP A 89 6.73 -18.54 16.62
N TYR A 90 7.26 -17.33 16.67
CA TYR A 90 6.78 -16.29 17.56
C TYR A 90 5.68 -15.40 16.95
N TYR A 91 5.24 -15.63 15.72
CA TYR A 91 4.00 -15.09 15.18
C TYR A 91 2.89 -16.13 15.22
N ASP A 92 1.81 -15.85 15.95
CA ASP A 92 0.70 -16.79 16.13
C ASP A 92 -0.29 -16.74 14.98
N TYR A 93 -0.56 -15.53 14.47
CA TYR A 93 -1.56 -15.28 13.43
C TYR A 93 -1.07 -14.30 12.36
N ILE A 94 -1.65 -14.44 11.18
CA ILE A 94 -1.66 -13.42 10.14
C ILE A 94 -3.11 -13.05 9.82
N LEU A 95 -3.42 -11.75 9.77
CA LEU A 95 -4.73 -11.29 9.29
C LEU A 95 -4.69 -11.17 7.77
N ALA A 96 -5.68 -11.75 7.10
CA ALA A 96 -5.83 -11.67 5.65
C ALA A 96 -7.31 -11.83 5.26
N ASP A 97 -7.62 -11.59 4.00
CA ASP A 97 -8.86 -12.07 3.39
C ASP A 97 -8.59 -13.28 2.48
N LYS A 98 -9.65 -13.88 1.96
CA LYS A 98 -9.56 -15.07 1.11
C LYS A 98 -8.99 -14.80 -0.29
N GLN A 99 -8.87 -13.53 -0.70
CA GLN A 99 -8.25 -13.14 -1.96
C GLN A 99 -6.73 -13.02 -1.80
N VAL A 100 -6.27 -12.45 -0.67
CA VAL A 100 -4.85 -12.29 -0.36
C VAL A 100 -4.22 -13.63 0.01
N ILE A 101 -4.89 -14.43 0.84
CA ILE A 101 -4.45 -15.79 1.19
C ILE A 101 -5.61 -16.75 0.95
N PRO A 102 -5.73 -17.34 -0.25
CA PRO A 102 -6.70 -18.38 -0.50
C PRO A 102 -6.52 -19.57 0.47
N PRO A 103 -7.60 -20.26 0.89
CA PRO A 103 -7.50 -21.33 1.88
C PRO A 103 -6.49 -22.43 1.53
N GLU A 104 -6.33 -22.76 0.26
CA GLU A 104 -5.35 -23.75 -0.22
C GLU A 104 -3.90 -23.28 -0.10
N GLN A 105 -3.66 -21.96 0.03
CA GLN A 105 -2.34 -21.37 0.22
C GLN A 105 -1.91 -21.33 1.69
N GLN A 106 -2.83 -21.57 2.63
CA GLN A 106 -2.53 -21.51 4.08
C GLN A 106 -1.39 -22.45 4.48
N ARG A 107 -1.21 -23.55 3.77
CA ARG A 107 -0.14 -24.53 4.00
C ARG A 107 1.29 -23.96 3.84
N PHE A 108 1.43 -22.79 3.23
CA PHE A 108 2.72 -22.13 3.03
C PHE A 108 3.03 -21.09 4.12
N TYR A 109 2.14 -20.92 5.07
CA TYR A 109 2.26 -19.98 6.18
C TYR A 109 2.55 -20.74 7.49
N SER A 110 3.50 -20.23 8.28
CA SER A 110 3.76 -20.75 9.63
C SER A 110 2.69 -20.27 10.61
N GLU A 111 2.13 -19.11 10.38
CA GLU A 111 1.08 -18.50 11.18
C GLU A 111 -0.30 -19.08 10.84
N ARG A 112 -1.22 -19.06 11.79
CA ARG A 112 -2.64 -19.34 11.52
C ARG A 112 -3.26 -18.14 10.82
N VAL A 113 -3.95 -18.36 9.71
CA VAL A 113 -4.66 -17.28 9.02
C VAL A 113 -5.98 -16.98 9.72
N ALA A 114 -6.12 -15.76 10.23
CA ALA A 114 -7.38 -15.22 10.73
C ALA A 114 -8.03 -14.38 9.62
N TYR A 115 -9.11 -14.88 9.05
CA TYR A 115 -9.77 -14.26 7.91
C TYR A 115 -10.63 -13.07 8.32
N LEU A 116 -10.36 -11.93 7.69
CA LEU A 116 -11.24 -10.78 7.71
C LEU A 116 -12.46 -11.04 6.81
N PRO A 117 -13.65 -10.54 7.18
CA PRO A 117 -14.90 -10.89 6.48
C PRO A 117 -14.98 -10.33 5.06
N ASP A 118 -14.46 -9.14 4.82
CA ASP A 118 -14.65 -8.41 3.56
C ASP A 118 -13.36 -8.19 2.80
N ALA A 119 -12.44 -7.39 3.35
CA ALA A 119 -11.23 -6.99 2.67
C ALA A 119 -10.03 -6.89 3.62
N TYR A 120 -8.85 -7.23 3.09
CA TYR A 120 -7.58 -7.14 3.79
C TYR A 120 -7.17 -5.69 4.09
N LEU A 121 -7.32 -4.80 3.10
CA LEU A 121 -6.93 -3.41 3.23
C LEU A 121 -8.04 -2.56 3.83
N PRO A 122 -7.80 -1.92 4.98
CA PRO A 122 -8.74 -0.94 5.53
C PRO A 122 -8.72 0.33 4.68
N THR A 123 -9.89 0.82 4.30
CA THR A 123 -10.04 2.06 3.53
C THR A 123 -10.54 3.18 4.44
N ASP A 124 -9.83 4.31 4.47
CA ASP A 124 -10.26 5.50 5.18
C ASP A 124 -11.30 6.28 4.37
N ARG A 125 -12.56 6.14 4.75
CA ARG A 125 -13.69 6.85 4.12
C ARG A 125 -13.74 8.34 4.43
N SER A 126 -12.93 8.82 5.37
CA SER A 126 -12.89 10.25 5.74
C SER A 126 -11.97 11.09 4.86
N VAL A 127 -11.20 10.44 3.98
CA VAL A 127 -10.32 11.16 3.04
C VAL A 127 -11.19 11.96 2.07
N GLN A 128 -10.97 13.27 2.06
CA GLN A 128 -11.69 14.17 1.18
C GLN A 128 -11.10 14.10 -0.24
N ILE A 129 -11.97 14.17 -1.25
CA ILE A 129 -11.57 14.31 -2.63
C ILE A 129 -11.79 15.77 -3.02
N SER A 130 -10.79 16.39 -3.64
CA SER A 130 -10.91 17.79 -4.09
C SER A 130 -12.17 17.99 -4.95
N PRO A 131 -12.94 19.05 -4.70
CA PRO A 131 -14.08 19.41 -5.57
C PRO A 131 -13.62 19.82 -6.96
N HIS A 132 -12.40 20.34 -7.08
CA HIS A 132 -11.78 20.62 -8.37
C HIS A 132 -11.34 19.34 -9.06
N THR A 133 -11.88 19.11 -10.25
CA THR A 133 -11.43 18.03 -11.16
C THR A 133 -10.54 18.65 -12.22
N PRO A 134 -9.26 18.26 -12.33
CA PRO A 134 -8.41 18.76 -13.41
C PRO A 134 -8.97 18.34 -14.76
N THR A 135 -8.81 19.17 -15.78
CA THR A 135 -9.18 18.85 -17.16
C THR A 135 -8.24 17.78 -17.75
N ARG A 136 -8.66 17.14 -18.83
CA ARG A 136 -7.79 16.22 -19.59
C ARG A 136 -6.50 16.90 -20.06
N ALA A 137 -6.58 18.14 -20.52
CA ALA A 137 -5.42 18.93 -20.94
C ALA A 137 -4.42 19.17 -19.80
N GLU A 138 -4.88 19.53 -18.60
CA GLU A 138 -4.04 19.68 -17.40
C GLU A 138 -3.39 18.37 -16.98
N CYS A 139 -4.03 17.24 -17.28
CA CYS A 139 -3.48 15.90 -17.04
C CYS A 139 -2.57 15.40 -18.18
N GLY A 140 -2.41 16.15 -19.27
CA GLY A 140 -1.67 15.74 -20.48
C GLY A 140 -2.37 14.64 -21.28
N LEU A 141 -3.67 14.46 -21.06
CA LEU A 141 -4.50 13.47 -21.75
C LEU A 141 -5.07 14.03 -23.03
N PRO A 142 -5.38 13.20 -24.06
CA PRO A 142 -6.06 13.63 -25.26
C PRO A 142 -7.48 14.12 -24.93
N GLU A 143 -8.03 15.03 -25.74
CA GLU A 143 -9.37 15.57 -25.55
C GLU A 143 -10.46 14.49 -25.53
N SER A 144 -10.26 13.43 -26.30
CA SER A 144 -11.18 12.30 -26.43
C SER A 144 -10.43 10.97 -26.41
N GLY A 145 -11.17 9.87 -26.31
CA GLY A 145 -10.63 8.53 -26.25
C GLY A 145 -10.71 7.91 -24.85
N PHE A 146 -10.57 6.61 -24.79
CA PHE A 146 -10.63 5.83 -23.55
C PHE A 146 -9.30 5.93 -22.80
N VAL A 147 -9.36 6.18 -21.49
CA VAL A 147 -8.19 6.33 -20.60
C VAL A 147 -8.11 5.14 -19.67
N PHE A 148 -7.22 4.19 -19.96
CA PHE A 148 -6.77 3.21 -18.99
C PHE A 148 -5.80 3.87 -18.02
N CYS A 149 -5.89 3.58 -16.72
CA CYS A 149 -5.07 4.23 -15.71
C CYS A 149 -4.41 3.20 -14.78
N SER A 150 -3.12 3.40 -14.48
CA SER A 150 -2.45 2.71 -13.39
C SER A 150 -1.41 3.64 -12.75
N PHE A 151 -1.64 4.01 -11.48
CA PHE A 151 -0.71 4.82 -10.70
C PHE A 151 0.11 4.00 -9.71
N SER A 152 0.24 2.70 -9.96
CA SER A 152 1.20 1.85 -9.27
C SER A 152 2.63 2.24 -9.60
N HIS A 153 3.55 1.95 -8.69
CA HIS A 153 4.97 2.16 -8.96
C HIS A 153 5.45 1.34 -10.17
N ASP A 154 6.32 1.93 -10.98
CA ASP A 154 6.88 1.35 -12.21
C ASP A 154 7.59 0.01 -11.99
N TYR A 155 8.25 -0.23 -10.84
CA TYR A 155 8.84 -1.52 -10.50
C TYR A 155 7.83 -2.67 -10.34
N LYS A 156 6.52 -2.36 -10.25
CA LYS A 156 5.44 -3.36 -10.22
C LYS A 156 4.96 -3.77 -11.62
N ILE A 157 5.42 -3.08 -12.65
CA ILE A 157 5.03 -3.38 -14.04
C ILE A 157 5.88 -4.56 -14.52
N SER A 158 5.30 -5.75 -14.43
CA SER A 158 5.96 -6.96 -14.97
C SER A 158 5.72 -7.08 -16.48
N PRO A 159 6.62 -7.77 -17.23
CA PRO A 159 6.43 -7.99 -18.67
C PRO A 159 5.07 -8.61 -19.04
N PRO A 160 4.56 -9.65 -18.33
CA PRO A 160 3.25 -10.22 -18.64
C PRO A 160 2.10 -9.23 -18.46
N LEU A 161 2.16 -8.37 -17.41
CA LEU A 161 1.16 -7.33 -17.19
C LEU A 161 1.20 -6.28 -18.31
N PHE A 162 2.41 -5.85 -18.68
CA PHE A 162 2.59 -4.89 -19.75
C PHE A 162 2.11 -5.43 -21.11
N ASP A 163 2.32 -6.72 -21.39
CA ASP A 163 1.79 -7.40 -22.58
C ASP A 163 0.24 -7.33 -22.64
N ILE A 164 -0.42 -7.50 -21.48
CA ILE A 164 -1.89 -7.36 -21.40
C ILE A 164 -2.31 -5.92 -21.75
N TRP A 165 -1.67 -4.93 -21.18
CA TRP A 165 -1.97 -3.53 -21.43
C TRP A 165 -1.75 -3.13 -22.90
N MET A 166 -0.68 -3.62 -23.52
CA MET A 166 -0.44 -3.36 -24.95
C MET A 166 -1.52 -3.99 -25.82
N ARG A 167 -1.97 -5.21 -25.52
CA ARG A 167 -3.12 -5.82 -26.24
C ARG A 167 -4.40 -5.00 -26.08
N LEU A 168 -4.68 -4.46 -24.88
CA LEU A 168 -5.82 -3.58 -24.67
C LEU A 168 -5.72 -2.32 -25.53
N LEU A 169 -4.57 -1.67 -25.57
CA LEU A 169 -4.36 -0.50 -26.42
C LEU A 169 -4.56 -0.82 -27.91
N VAL A 170 -4.12 -1.98 -28.39
CA VAL A 170 -4.35 -2.40 -29.77
C VAL A 170 -5.85 -2.61 -30.04
N GLN A 171 -6.57 -3.25 -29.11
CA GLN A 171 -7.99 -3.58 -29.26
C GLN A 171 -8.92 -2.38 -29.11
N VAL A 172 -8.47 -1.30 -28.44
CA VAL A 172 -9.26 -0.08 -28.24
C VAL A 172 -8.59 1.10 -28.96
N PRO A 173 -8.89 1.35 -30.24
CA PRO A 173 -8.31 2.45 -30.99
C PRO A 173 -8.57 3.82 -30.32
N GLY A 174 -7.57 4.70 -30.36
CA GLY A 174 -7.67 6.02 -29.74
C GLY A 174 -7.56 6.04 -28.21
N SER A 175 -7.43 4.89 -27.56
CA SER A 175 -7.20 4.85 -26.12
C SER A 175 -5.76 5.19 -25.76
N VAL A 176 -5.57 5.61 -24.52
CA VAL A 176 -4.26 5.86 -23.91
C VAL A 176 -4.11 5.08 -22.61
N LEU A 177 -2.87 4.82 -22.22
CA LEU A 177 -2.54 4.26 -20.91
C LEU A 177 -1.85 5.35 -20.07
N TRP A 178 -2.53 5.79 -19.02
CA TRP A 178 -2.08 6.84 -18.12
C TRP A 178 -1.36 6.22 -16.91
N LEU A 179 -0.05 6.41 -16.87
CA LEU A 179 0.84 5.74 -15.94
C LEU A 179 1.53 6.71 -14.98
N MET A 180 1.89 6.23 -13.81
CA MET A 180 2.91 6.86 -12.98
C MET A 180 4.23 6.11 -13.19
N ALA A 181 5.24 6.78 -13.78
CA ALA A 181 6.59 6.27 -13.87
C ALA A 181 7.58 7.35 -13.43
N ARG A 182 8.48 6.99 -12.51
CA ARG A 182 9.43 7.92 -11.92
C ARG A 182 10.71 7.95 -12.76
N GLY A 183 10.99 9.16 -13.29
CA GLY A 183 12.21 9.43 -14.03
C GLY A 183 12.14 9.05 -15.51
N GLU A 184 12.92 9.77 -16.31
CA GLU A 184 12.95 9.63 -17.77
C GLU A 184 13.38 8.25 -18.24
N LEU A 185 14.29 7.60 -17.52
CA LEU A 185 14.77 6.27 -17.88
C LEU A 185 13.63 5.24 -17.90
N ALA A 186 12.81 5.21 -16.84
CA ALA A 186 11.67 4.29 -16.77
C ALA A 186 10.64 4.60 -17.88
N GLN A 187 10.33 5.88 -18.09
CA GLN A 187 9.41 6.31 -19.15
C GLN A 187 9.91 5.92 -20.55
N ASN A 188 11.20 6.13 -20.82
CA ASN A 188 11.81 5.80 -22.10
C ASN A 188 11.85 4.29 -22.35
N ASN A 189 12.13 3.49 -21.31
CA ASN A 189 12.08 2.05 -21.40
C ASN A 189 10.65 1.55 -21.70
N LEU A 190 9.63 2.07 -21.01
CA LEU A 190 8.24 1.71 -21.27
C LEU A 190 7.80 2.10 -22.69
N ARG A 191 8.20 3.27 -23.19
CA ARG A 191 7.93 3.69 -24.59
C ARG A 191 8.59 2.74 -25.59
N LYS A 192 9.85 2.36 -25.35
CA LYS A 192 10.56 1.40 -26.20
C LYS A 192 9.86 0.04 -26.22
N GLU A 193 9.44 -0.44 -25.07
CA GLU A 193 8.73 -1.72 -24.94
C GLU A 193 7.33 -1.67 -25.60
N ALA A 194 6.65 -0.52 -25.57
CA ALA A 194 5.39 -0.33 -26.30
C ALA A 194 5.60 -0.40 -27.81
N ALA A 195 6.61 0.32 -28.34
CA ALA A 195 6.96 0.27 -29.74
C ALA A 195 7.30 -1.16 -30.22
N ALA A 196 8.06 -1.91 -29.42
CA ALA A 196 8.40 -3.31 -29.71
C ALA A 196 7.17 -4.23 -29.80
N ARG A 197 6.05 -3.83 -29.21
CA ARG A 197 4.75 -4.53 -29.23
C ARG A 197 3.75 -3.93 -30.24
N GLY A 198 4.21 -3.05 -31.11
CA GLY A 198 3.39 -2.43 -32.16
C GLY A 198 2.41 -1.35 -31.65
N VAL A 199 2.65 -0.83 -30.45
CA VAL A 199 1.85 0.29 -29.89
C VAL A 199 2.63 1.59 -30.04
N ASP A 200 1.96 2.63 -30.53
CA ASP A 200 2.56 3.97 -30.60
C ASP A 200 2.94 4.44 -29.18
N PRO A 201 4.23 4.76 -28.93
CA PRO A 201 4.71 5.25 -27.64
C PRO A 201 3.99 6.50 -27.13
N ALA A 202 3.44 7.34 -28.01
CA ALA A 202 2.65 8.52 -27.64
C ALA A 202 1.36 8.17 -26.88
N ARG A 203 0.88 6.93 -26.98
CA ARG A 203 -0.27 6.44 -26.23
C ARG A 203 0.04 6.10 -24.76
N LEU A 204 1.31 6.15 -24.37
CA LEU A 204 1.71 6.10 -22.96
C LEU A 204 1.83 7.52 -22.42
N VAL A 205 0.85 7.94 -21.65
CA VAL A 205 0.82 9.25 -20.97
C VAL A 205 1.35 9.10 -19.56
N PHE A 206 2.31 9.93 -19.15
CA PHE A 206 2.89 9.85 -17.82
C PHE A 206 2.40 10.97 -16.92
N ALA A 207 1.76 10.57 -15.83
CA ALA A 207 1.22 11.50 -14.85
C ALA A 207 2.32 12.15 -14.01
N GLY A 208 2.26 13.46 -13.87
CA GLY A 208 3.08 14.20 -12.92
C GLY A 208 2.71 13.91 -11.45
N ARG A 209 3.62 14.23 -10.53
CA ARG A 209 3.33 14.15 -9.09
C ARG A 209 2.36 15.26 -8.69
N VAL A 210 1.31 14.86 -7.97
CA VAL A 210 0.37 15.78 -7.32
C VAL A 210 0.64 15.72 -5.81
N PRO A 211 1.03 16.82 -5.16
CA PRO A 211 1.41 16.83 -3.73
C PRO A 211 0.24 16.57 -2.79
N ALA A 212 -0.93 17.13 -3.07
CA ALA A 212 -2.12 16.96 -2.24
C ALA A 212 -2.84 15.65 -2.58
N VAL A 213 -3.15 14.85 -1.58
CA VAL A 213 -3.85 13.57 -1.74
C VAL A 213 -5.24 13.79 -2.32
N GLU A 214 -5.92 14.85 -1.88
CA GLU A 214 -7.26 15.23 -2.33
C GLU A 214 -7.31 15.48 -3.85
N ASP A 215 -6.31 16.18 -4.38
CA ASP A 215 -6.18 16.47 -5.82
C ASP A 215 -5.71 15.23 -6.59
N HIS A 216 -4.82 14.43 -5.99
CA HIS A 216 -4.44 13.14 -6.57
C HIS A 216 -5.64 12.21 -6.74
N LEU A 217 -6.55 12.18 -5.78
CA LEU A 217 -7.80 11.41 -5.90
C LEU A 217 -8.75 12.00 -6.94
N ALA A 218 -8.86 13.34 -7.01
CA ALA A 218 -9.76 14.00 -7.95
C ALA A 218 -9.40 13.72 -9.42
N ARG A 219 -8.11 13.57 -9.75
CA ARG A 219 -7.69 13.31 -11.14
C ARG A 219 -8.14 11.94 -11.68
N TYR A 220 -8.43 10.94 -10.80
CA TYR A 220 -8.98 9.65 -11.25
C TYR A 220 -10.30 9.77 -11.98
N ARG A 221 -11.02 10.91 -11.83
CA ARG A 221 -12.24 11.19 -12.58
C ARG A 221 -12.00 11.36 -14.10
N GLN A 222 -10.74 11.52 -14.52
CA GLN A 222 -10.35 11.56 -15.94
C GLN A 222 -10.02 10.17 -16.52
N ALA A 223 -9.97 9.13 -15.68
CA ALA A 223 -9.77 7.76 -16.12
C ALA A 223 -11.12 7.05 -16.32
N ASP A 224 -11.20 6.26 -17.38
CA ASP A 224 -12.39 5.42 -17.66
C ASP A 224 -12.26 4.04 -16.99
N LEU A 225 -11.04 3.53 -16.80
CA LEU A 225 -10.74 2.28 -16.10
C LEU A 225 -9.40 2.40 -15.33
N PHE A 226 -9.44 1.96 -14.06
CA PHE A 226 -8.26 1.88 -13.20
C PHE A 226 -7.94 0.42 -12.87
#